data_c15e422e43fa439348b9d3792d0a2524
#
_entry.id   c15e422e43fa439348b9d3792d0a2524
#
_cell.length_a   1.000
_cell.length_b   1.000
_cell.length_c   1.000
_cell.angle_alpha   90.00
_cell.angle_beta   90.00
_cell.angle_gamma   90.00
#
_symmetry.space_group_name_H-M   'P 1'
#
loop_
_entity.id
_entity.type
_entity.pdbx_description
1 polymer ?
#
loop_
_entity_poly.entity_id
_entity_poly.type
_entity_poly.pdbx_seq_one_letter_code
_entity_poly.pdbx_strand_id
1 'polypeptide(L)'
;MVSANRDMLVAIAGVFFLLPGLIAGVAVPPPLLTHGMDQQQMTDAVMRFYNSAGPILLALSLPMLAGYLTLLAMLLDRERPTVGAAIGQALRLLPSYVVAQLLTALALSVLWVTVLGGLSMIMPQTIAALVSLLVMIYPLIRVVLIGPEMVAQRLLNPIRAIIDGLSRTRGHFVGMLLYFAPALTLFVVVYGLVMIFVGVVLVNVSQGETQRVISEAIGAAMFAVGYTYFTAIVASAYRQIGPARDTGDAYTV
;
A
#
# COMPACT_ATOMS: atom_id res chain seq x y z
N MET A 1 -0.29 12.52 -18.21
CA MET A 1 0.31 11.18 -18.12
C MET A 1 -0.74 10.09 -17.94
N VAL A 2 -1.64 10.21 -16.98
CA VAL A 2 -2.71 9.22 -16.73
C VAL A 2 -3.69 9.11 -17.90
N SER A 3 -4.05 10.22 -18.55
CA SER A 3 -5.03 10.25 -19.64
C SER A 3 -4.56 9.53 -20.93
N ALA A 4 -3.28 9.54 -21.23
CA ALA A 4 -2.75 8.94 -22.47
C ALA A 4 -2.60 7.40 -22.40
N ASN A 5 -2.63 6.82 -21.16
CA ASN A 5 -2.47 5.38 -20.92
C ASN A 5 -3.63 4.82 -20.06
N ARG A 6 -4.78 5.49 -20.07
CA ARG A 6 -5.92 5.17 -19.19
C ARG A 6 -6.34 3.70 -19.30
N ASP A 7 -6.50 3.20 -20.51
CA ASP A 7 -7.00 1.85 -20.74
C ASP A 7 -6.03 0.78 -20.24
N MET A 8 -4.73 1.02 -20.38
CA MET A 8 -3.69 0.13 -19.84
C MET A 8 -3.66 0.16 -18.32
N LEU A 9 -3.78 1.33 -17.70
CA LEU A 9 -3.82 1.46 -16.23
C LEU A 9 -5.06 0.78 -15.66
N VAL A 10 -6.21 0.91 -16.33
CA VAL A 10 -7.46 0.23 -15.94
C VAL A 10 -7.32 -1.28 -16.08
N ALA A 11 -6.72 -1.78 -17.15
CA ALA A 11 -6.49 -3.23 -17.33
C ALA A 11 -5.57 -3.80 -16.23
N ILE A 12 -4.47 -3.12 -15.92
CA ILE A 12 -3.55 -3.53 -14.83
C ILE A 12 -4.28 -3.47 -13.48
N ALA A 13 -5.02 -2.40 -13.21
CA ALA A 13 -5.78 -2.25 -11.98
C ALA A 13 -6.83 -3.37 -11.81
N GLY A 14 -7.52 -3.74 -12.91
CA GLY A 14 -8.50 -4.82 -12.92
C GLY A 14 -7.90 -6.18 -12.58
N VAL A 15 -6.81 -6.53 -13.23
CA VAL A 15 -6.18 -7.86 -13.07
C VAL A 15 -5.41 -7.97 -11.75
N PHE A 16 -4.65 -6.93 -11.37
CA PHE A 16 -3.71 -7.02 -10.26
C PHE A 16 -4.25 -6.51 -8.93
N PHE A 17 -5.31 -5.69 -8.92
CA PHE A 17 -5.87 -5.15 -7.67
C PHE A 17 -7.34 -5.52 -7.49
N LEU A 18 -8.19 -5.31 -8.52
CA LEU A 18 -9.61 -5.62 -8.40
C LEU A 18 -9.84 -7.12 -8.22
N LEU A 19 -9.27 -7.96 -9.06
CA LEU A 19 -9.49 -9.40 -9.01
C LEU A 19 -8.98 -10.02 -7.70
N PRO A 20 -7.73 -9.81 -7.24
CA PRO A 20 -7.27 -10.30 -5.95
C PRO A 20 -8.06 -9.73 -4.77
N GLY A 21 -8.43 -8.44 -4.82
CA GLY A 21 -9.26 -7.80 -3.79
C GLY A 21 -10.65 -8.42 -3.69
N LEU A 22 -11.29 -8.69 -4.83
CA LEU A 22 -12.58 -9.36 -4.89
C LEU A 22 -12.51 -10.81 -4.35
N ILE A 23 -11.48 -11.56 -4.76
CA ILE A 23 -11.27 -12.93 -4.25
C ILE A 23 -11.06 -12.88 -2.73
N ALA A 24 -10.26 -11.95 -2.21
CA ALA A 24 -10.05 -11.79 -0.79
C ALA A 24 -11.36 -11.49 -0.05
N GLY A 25 -12.16 -10.52 -0.51
CA GLY A 25 -13.43 -10.16 0.12
C GLY A 25 -14.47 -11.27 0.11
N VAL A 26 -14.55 -12.02 -0.99
CA VAL A 26 -15.53 -13.12 -1.11
C VAL A 26 -15.07 -14.40 -0.40
N ALA A 27 -13.81 -14.79 -0.57
CA ALA A 27 -13.28 -16.06 -0.06
C ALA A 27 -12.83 -15.99 1.41
N VAL A 28 -12.57 -14.80 1.94
CA VAL A 28 -12.05 -14.61 3.30
C VAL A 28 -13.04 -13.77 4.11
N PRO A 29 -14.02 -14.42 4.79
CA PRO A 29 -14.96 -13.69 5.64
C PRO A 29 -14.20 -13.00 6.79
N PRO A 30 -14.61 -11.77 7.18
CA PRO A 30 -13.97 -11.06 8.28
C PRO A 30 -14.10 -11.83 9.60
N PRO A 31 -13.22 -11.58 10.58
CA PRO A 31 -13.33 -12.22 11.89
C PRO A 31 -14.64 -11.82 12.56
N LEU A 32 -15.34 -12.80 13.14
CA LEU A 32 -16.58 -12.57 13.87
C LEU A 32 -16.24 -11.92 15.22
N LEU A 33 -16.34 -10.60 15.27
CA LEU A 33 -16.21 -9.82 16.50
C LEU A 33 -17.62 -9.48 16.99
N THR A 34 -18.04 -10.05 18.13
CA THR A 34 -19.36 -9.80 18.73
C THR A 34 -19.24 -8.81 19.88
N HIS A 35 -20.30 -8.00 20.09
CA HIS A 35 -20.36 -7.10 21.24
C HIS A 35 -20.27 -7.89 22.55
N GLY A 36 -19.41 -7.45 23.46
CA GLY A 36 -19.21 -8.07 24.76
C GLY A 36 -18.05 -9.04 24.86
N MET A 37 -17.29 -9.26 23.79
CA MET A 37 -16.01 -9.98 23.87
C MET A 37 -15.02 -9.22 24.74
N ASP A 38 -14.32 -9.94 25.61
CA ASP A 38 -13.17 -9.43 26.33
C ASP A 38 -11.95 -9.32 25.40
N GLN A 39 -10.89 -8.66 25.87
CA GLN A 39 -9.69 -8.42 25.07
C GLN A 39 -9.01 -9.73 24.62
N GLN A 40 -9.06 -10.76 25.43
CA GLN A 40 -8.46 -12.06 25.12
C GLN A 40 -9.26 -12.79 24.03
N GLN A 41 -10.59 -12.78 24.14
CA GLN A 41 -11.48 -13.35 23.12
C GLN A 41 -11.34 -12.67 21.76
N MET A 42 -11.19 -11.33 21.76
CA MET A 42 -10.91 -10.55 20.54
C MET A 42 -9.56 -10.96 19.94
N THR A 43 -8.52 -11.06 20.75
CA THR A 43 -7.18 -11.48 20.31
C THR A 43 -7.22 -12.89 19.71
N ASP A 44 -7.88 -13.83 20.37
CA ASP A 44 -8.01 -15.20 19.90
C ASP A 44 -8.82 -15.31 18.59
N ALA A 45 -9.87 -14.49 18.43
CA ALA A 45 -10.64 -14.43 17.18
C ALA A 45 -9.78 -13.91 16.02
N VAL A 46 -9.01 -12.85 16.25
CA VAL A 46 -8.09 -12.28 15.28
C VAL A 46 -6.96 -13.27 14.92
N MET A 47 -6.39 -13.95 15.91
CA MET A 47 -5.34 -14.95 15.66
C MET A 47 -5.87 -16.14 14.86
N ARG A 48 -7.07 -16.67 15.18
CA ARG A 48 -7.71 -17.73 14.38
C ARG A 48 -7.95 -17.29 12.95
N PHE A 49 -8.40 -16.04 12.75
CA PHE A 49 -8.58 -15.49 11.42
C PHE A 49 -7.26 -15.47 10.63
N TYR A 50 -6.18 -14.93 11.19
CA TYR A 50 -4.89 -14.89 10.50
C TYR A 50 -4.30 -16.27 10.25
N ASN A 51 -4.50 -17.23 11.14
CA ASN A 51 -4.04 -18.60 10.95
C ASN A 51 -4.77 -19.30 9.80
N SER A 52 -6.07 -19.04 9.63
CA SER A 52 -6.88 -19.67 8.56
C SER A 52 -6.79 -18.90 7.23
N ALA A 53 -6.87 -17.59 7.26
CA ALA A 53 -6.91 -16.72 6.07
C ALA A 53 -5.52 -16.28 5.60
N GLY A 54 -4.54 -16.26 6.49
CA GLY A 54 -3.19 -15.73 6.21
C GLY A 54 -2.53 -16.30 4.97
N PRO A 55 -2.51 -17.62 4.74
CA PRO A 55 -1.93 -18.19 3.52
C PRO A 55 -2.60 -17.70 2.23
N ILE A 56 -3.93 -17.55 2.24
CA ILE A 56 -4.70 -17.06 1.10
C ILE A 56 -4.39 -15.57 0.87
N LEU A 57 -4.41 -14.77 1.92
CA LEU A 57 -4.11 -13.33 1.84
C LEU A 57 -2.66 -13.11 1.37
N LEU A 58 -1.73 -13.92 1.83
CA LEU A 58 -0.33 -13.86 1.39
C LEU A 58 -0.22 -14.21 -0.10
N ALA A 59 -0.89 -15.26 -0.57
CA ALA A 59 -0.91 -15.64 -1.97
C ALA A 59 -1.51 -14.53 -2.86
N LEU A 60 -2.60 -13.90 -2.41
CA LEU A 60 -3.25 -12.79 -3.12
C LEU A 60 -2.45 -11.48 -3.07
N SER A 61 -1.58 -11.31 -2.09
CA SER A 61 -0.69 -10.13 -2.02
C SER A 61 0.37 -10.13 -3.13
N LEU A 62 0.83 -11.29 -3.58
CA LEU A 62 1.88 -11.39 -4.61
C LEU A 62 1.47 -10.76 -5.96
N PRO A 63 0.30 -11.06 -6.56
CA PRO A 63 -0.15 -10.34 -7.74
C PRO A 63 -0.34 -8.85 -7.49
N MET A 64 -0.79 -8.43 -6.32
CA MET A 64 -0.93 -7.00 -5.99
C MET A 64 0.43 -6.30 -5.96
N LEU A 65 1.46 -6.92 -5.39
CA LEU A 65 2.83 -6.40 -5.41
C LEU A 65 3.40 -6.35 -6.83
N ALA A 66 3.13 -7.39 -7.65
CA ALA A 66 3.52 -7.39 -9.06
C ALA A 66 2.85 -6.26 -9.85
N GLY A 67 1.56 -6.03 -9.62
CA GLY A 67 0.81 -4.90 -10.19
C GLY A 67 1.38 -3.54 -9.79
N TYR A 68 1.70 -3.37 -8.52
CA TYR A 68 2.37 -2.16 -8.01
C TYR A 68 3.69 -1.88 -8.72
N LEU A 69 4.57 -2.89 -8.81
CA LEU A 69 5.85 -2.76 -9.51
C LEU A 69 5.67 -2.50 -11.00
N THR A 70 4.67 -3.13 -11.63
CA THR A 70 4.32 -2.91 -13.05
C THR A 70 3.90 -1.48 -13.30
N LEU A 71 3.00 -0.93 -12.45
CA LEU A 71 2.58 0.47 -12.55
C LEU A 71 3.75 1.43 -12.34
N LEU A 72 4.62 1.14 -11.36
CA LEU A 72 5.82 1.95 -11.14
C LEU A 72 6.76 1.90 -12.35
N ALA A 73 6.97 0.73 -12.96
CA ALA A 73 7.79 0.60 -14.17
C ALA A 73 7.22 1.43 -15.31
N MET A 74 5.92 1.39 -15.54
CA MET A 74 5.26 2.21 -16.57
C MET A 74 5.31 3.71 -16.28
N LEU A 75 5.23 4.09 -15.00
CA LEU A 75 5.19 5.50 -14.61
C LEU A 75 6.58 6.12 -14.49
N LEU A 76 7.61 5.37 -14.11
CA LEU A 76 8.96 5.89 -13.86
C LEU A 76 9.88 5.76 -15.07
N ASP A 77 9.69 4.75 -15.90
CA ASP A 77 10.53 4.55 -17.08
C ASP A 77 10.23 5.60 -18.16
N ARG A 78 11.31 6.19 -18.71
CA ARG A 78 11.23 7.20 -19.76
C ARG A 78 10.97 6.63 -21.14
N GLU A 79 11.39 5.38 -21.35
CA GLU A 79 11.27 4.69 -22.63
C GLU A 79 9.83 4.23 -22.90
N ARG A 80 8.90 4.46 -21.95
CA ARG A 80 7.49 4.04 -22.04
C ARG A 80 7.37 2.58 -22.44
N PRO A 81 7.81 1.65 -21.57
CA PRO A 81 7.84 0.23 -21.89
C PRO A 81 6.44 -0.26 -22.24
N THR A 82 6.38 -1.28 -23.10
CA THR A 82 5.12 -2.00 -23.30
C THR A 82 4.66 -2.65 -21.99
N VAL A 83 3.36 -2.90 -21.86
CA VAL A 83 2.80 -3.55 -20.65
C VAL A 83 3.52 -4.88 -20.37
N GLY A 84 3.78 -5.69 -21.41
CA GLY A 84 4.52 -6.94 -21.26
C GLY A 84 5.95 -6.76 -20.76
N ALA A 85 6.66 -5.74 -21.24
CA ALA A 85 8.01 -5.42 -20.74
C ALA A 85 7.98 -4.95 -19.28
N ALA A 86 7.00 -4.12 -18.91
CA ALA A 86 6.81 -3.65 -17.53
C ALA A 86 6.48 -4.81 -16.58
N ILE A 87 5.60 -5.74 -16.98
CA ILE A 87 5.29 -6.96 -16.22
C ILE A 87 6.55 -7.83 -16.08
N GLY A 88 7.31 -8.03 -17.16
CA GLY A 88 8.56 -8.80 -17.13
C GLY A 88 9.60 -8.21 -16.18
N GLN A 89 9.73 -6.87 -16.13
CA GLN A 89 10.57 -6.17 -15.17
C GLN A 89 10.05 -6.36 -13.73
N ALA A 90 8.75 -6.18 -13.52
CA ALA A 90 8.11 -6.35 -12.22
C ALA A 90 8.32 -7.76 -11.66
N LEU A 91 8.10 -8.80 -12.47
CA LEU A 91 8.29 -10.18 -12.05
C LEU A 91 9.75 -10.50 -11.68
N ARG A 92 10.73 -9.90 -12.34
CA ARG A 92 12.15 -10.05 -11.98
C ARG A 92 12.49 -9.38 -10.65
N LEU A 93 11.87 -8.24 -10.35
CA LEU A 93 12.09 -7.50 -9.12
C LEU A 93 11.26 -8.04 -7.95
N LEU A 94 10.16 -8.76 -8.23
CA LEU A 94 9.19 -9.20 -7.23
C LEU A 94 9.82 -9.98 -6.07
N PRO A 95 10.70 -10.99 -6.26
CA PRO A 95 11.29 -11.73 -5.15
C PRO A 95 12.10 -10.81 -4.21
N SER A 96 12.94 -9.94 -4.79
CA SER A 96 13.74 -8.98 -4.02
C SER A 96 12.87 -7.95 -3.33
N TYR A 97 11.79 -7.51 -3.96
CA TYR A 97 10.84 -6.58 -3.37
C TYR A 97 10.08 -7.20 -2.20
N VAL A 98 9.64 -8.46 -2.32
CA VAL A 98 9.00 -9.21 -1.22
C VAL A 98 9.96 -9.29 -0.02
N VAL A 99 11.23 -9.63 -0.26
CA VAL A 99 12.23 -9.67 0.82
C VAL A 99 12.43 -8.28 1.43
N ALA A 100 12.51 -7.20 0.62
CA ALA A 100 12.62 -5.84 1.12
C ALA A 100 11.40 -5.45 1.98
N GLN A 101 10.19 -5.82 1.57
CA GLN A 101 8.97 -5.58 2.32
C GLN A 101 8.94 -6.34 3.65
N LEU A 102 9.34 -7.62 3.65
CA LEU A 102 9.42 -8.42 4.87
C LEU A 102 10.43 -7.85 5.87
N LEU A 103 11.63 -7.48 5.40
CA LEU A 103 12.64 -6.84 6.25
C LEU A 103 12.16 -5.50 6.81
N THR A 104 11.52 -4.70 5.98
CA THR A 104 10.96 -3.41 6.38
C THR A 104 9.81 -3.59 7.38
N ALA A 105 8.91 -4.54 7.13
CA ALA A 105 7.81 -4.84 8.03
C ALA A 105 8.32 -5.34 9.39
N LEU A 106 9.33 -6.22 9.40
CA LEU A 106 9.97 -6.69 10.62
C LEU A 106 10.59 -5.52 11.40
N ALA A 107 11.37 -4.66 10.74
CA ALA A 107 11.97 -3.50 11.36
C ALA A 107 10.93 -2.53 11.95
N LEU A 108 9.85 -2.26 11.22
CA LEU A 108 8.75 -1.42 11.68
C LEU A 108 7.98 -2.07 12.85
N SER A 109 7.80 -3.38 12.84
CA SER A 109 7.15 -4.12 13.93
C SER A 109 7.98 -4.06 15.22
N VAL A 110 9.28 -4.28 15.12
CA VAL A 110 10.19 -4.15 16.27
C VAL A 110 10.17 -2.72 16.82
N LEU A 111 10.23 -1.72 15.92
CA LEU A 111 10.16 -0.32 16.32
C LEU A 111 8.83 0.00 17.00
N TRP A 112 7.71 -0.47 16.45
CA TRP A 112 6.36 -0.28 17.02
C TRP A 112 6.27 -0.86 18.44
N VAL A 113 6.68 -2.11 18.63
CA VAL A 113 6.66 -2.78 19.94
C VAL A 113 7.55 -2.06 20.95
N THR A 114 8.73 -1.62 20.53
CA THR A 114 9.66 -0.88 21.40
C THR A 114 9.10 0.48 21.82
N VAL A 115 8.54 1.24 20.87
CA VAL A 115 7.95 2.56 21.15
C VAL A 115 6.72 2.41 22.03
N LEU A 116 5.80 1.50 21.68
CA LEU A 116 4.58 1.26 22.46
C LEU A 116 4.91 0.77 23.87
N GLY A 117 5.82 -0.19 24.01
CA GLY A 117 6.26 -0.73 25.31
C GLY A 117 6.90 0.35 26.18
N GLY A 118 7.81 1.14 25.62
CA GLY A 118 8.45 2.24 26.35
C GLY A 118 7.45 3.31 26.80
N LEU A 119 6.52 3.72 25.94
CA LEU A 119 5.49 4.70 26.27
C LEU A 119 4.49 4.17 27.31
N SER A 120 4.14 2.88 27.26
CA SER A 120 3.22 2.26 28.23
C SER A 120 3.78 2.19 29.66
N MET A 121 5.10 2.37 29.85
CA MET A 121 5.71 2.46 31.18
C MET A 121 5.48 3.82 31.86
N ILE A 122 5.23 4.88 31.08
CA ILE A 122 5.16 6.27 31.57
C ILE A 122 3.79 6.91 31.40
N MET A 123 2.89 6.31 30.63
CA MET A 123 1.55 6.85 30.38
C MET A 123 0.50 5.74 30.21
N PRO A 124 -0.80 6.05 30.38
CA PRO A 124 -1.88 5.08 30.16
C PRO A 124 -1.83 4.46 28.76
N GLN A 125 -2.13 3.16 28.66
CA GLN A 125 -2.00 2.38 27.44
C GLN A 125 -2.71 3.01 26.22
N THR A 126 -3.89 3.59 26.40
CA THR A 126 -4.63 4.25 25.31
C THR A 126 -3.85 5.45 24.75
N ILE A 127 -3.26 6.28 25.63
CA ILE A 127 -2.46 7.43 25.22
C ILE A 127 -1.16 6.97 24.58
N ALA A 128 -0.49 5.96 25.15
CA ALA A 128 0.71 5.34 24.61
C ALA A 128 0.46 4.81 23.18
N ALA A 129 -0.68 4.16 22.94
CA ALA A 129 -1.06 3.68 21.62
C ALA A 129 -1.27 4.82 20.61
N LEU A 130 -1.95 5.89 20.98
CA LEU A 130 -2.16 7.06 20.10
C LEU A 130 -0.83 7.76 19.77
N VAL A 131 0.00 8.00 20.78
CA VAL A 131 1.31 8.64 20.58
C VAL A 131 2.23 7.76 19.72
N SER A 132 2.27 6.44 19.98
CA SER A 132 3.09 5.52 19.17
C SER A 132 2.62 5.48 17.71
N LEU A 133 1.32 5.58 17.44
CA LEU A 133 0.77 5.67 16.09
C LEU A 133 1.24 6.93 15.37
N LEU A 134 1.26 8.08 16.04
CA LEU A 134 1.80 9.32 15.50
C LEU A 134 3.30 9.23 15.21
N VAL A 135 4.06 8.63 16.13
CA VAL A 135 5.51 8.42 15.94
C VAL A 135 5.79 7.52 14.72
N MET A 136 4.92 6.52 14.45
CA MET A 136 5.05 5.62 13.31
C MET A 136 4.83 6.29 11.95
N ILE A 137 4.15 7.44 11.88
CA ILE A 137 3.97 8.17 10.63
C ILE A 137 5.32 8.51 9.98
N TYR A 138 6.32 8.86 10.79
CA TYR A 138 7.64 9.21 10.28
C TYR A 138 8.33 8.07 9.50
N PRO A 139 8.56 6.88 10.10
CA PRO A 139 9.18 5.78 9.38
C PRO A 139 8.30 5.23 8.24
N LEU A 140 6.96 5.24 8.38
CA LEU A 140 6.05 4.80 7.32
C LEU A 140 6.19 5.65 6.05
N ILE A 141 6.26 6.97 6.18
CA ILE A 141 6.47 7.85 5.02
C ILE A 141 7.83 7.61 4.38
N ARG A 142 8.86 7.32 5.17
CA ARG A 142 10.20 7.10 4.65
C ARG A 142 10.35 5.82 3.83
N VAL A 143 9.63 4.77 4.17
CA VAL A 143 9.72 3.48 3.45
C VAL A 143 8.92 3.46 2.14
N VAL A 144 8.05 4.43 1.91
CA VAL A 144 7.20 4.49 0.69
C VAL A 144 8.03 4.51 -0.59
N LEU A 145 9.23 5.10 -0.58
CA LEU A 145 10.08 5.24 -1.77
C LEU A 145 10.96 4.02 -2.08
N ILE A 146 10.94 2.96 -1.27
CA ILE A 146 11.72 1.74 -1.52
C ILE A 146 11.31 1.09 -2.86
N GLY A 147 10.00 0.97 -3.12
CA GLY A 147 9.50 0.40 -4.37
C GLY A 147 9.91 1.21 -5.62
N PRO A 148 9.64 2.52 -5.66
CA PRO A 148 10.13 3.38 -6.74
C PRO A 148 11.64 3.32 -6.97
N GLU A 149 12.44 3.27 -5.90
CA GLU A 149 13.90 3.15 -6.01
C GLU A 149 14.32 1.84 -6.67
N MET A 150 13.72 0.72 -6.24
CA MET A 150 13.99 -0.59 -6.85
C MET A 150 13.68 -0.62 -8.35
N VAL A 151 12.54 -0.06 -8.72
CA VAL A 151 12.08 -0.06 -10.13
C VAL A 151 12.93 0.87 -10.97
N ALA A 152 13.18 2.10 -10.51
CA ALA A 152 13.90 3.12 -11.27
C ALA A 152 15.37 2.74 -11.50
N GLN A 153 16.02 2.11 -10.53
CA GLN A 153 17.41 1.69 -10.60
C GLN A 153 17.58 0.19 -10.93
N ARG A 154 16.48 -0.55 -11.13
CA ARG A 154 16.46 -1.99 -11.40
C ARG A 154 17.26 -2.79 -10.35
N LEU A 155 17.16 -2.40 -9.07
CA LEU A 155 17.92 -2.99 -7.97
C LEU A 155 17.37 -4.37 -7.61
N LEU A 156 18.21 -5.39 -7.69
CA LEU A 156 17.90 -6.74 -7.22
C LEU A 156 18.32 -7.00 -5.78
N ASN A 157 19.10 -6.10 -5.17
CA ASN A 157 19.52 -6.22 -3.78
C ASN A 157 18.51 -5.52 -2.87
N PRO A 158 17.76 -6.26 -2.02
CA PRO A 158 16.72 -5.69 -1.17
C PRO A 158 17.27 -4.73 -0.11
N ILE A 159 18.46 -5.02 0.46
CA ILE A 159 19.08 -4.19 1.50
C ILE A 159 19.49 -2.84 0.89
N ARG A 160 20.12 -2.86 -0.28
CA ARG A 160 20.52 -1.64 -0.98
C ARG A 160 19.30 -0.79 -1.32
N ALA A 161 18.22 -1.40 -1.80
CA ALA A 161 16.97 -0.70 -2.10
C ALA A 161 16.36 -0.01 -0.86
N ILE A 162 16.42 -0.67 0.30
CA ILE A 162 15.97 -0.08 1.58
C ILE A 162 16.86 1.11 1.94
N ILE A 163 18.18 0.96 1.90
CA ILE A 163 19.13 2.02 2.28
C ILE A 163 18.99 3.22 1.35
N ASP A 164 18.96 2.98 0.05
CA ASP A 164 18.86 4.05 -0.96
C ASP A 164 17.50 4.76 -0.90
N GLY A 165 16.40 4.01 -0.75
CA GLY A 165 15.06 4.56 -0.57
C GLY A 165 14.93 5.42 0.69
N LEU A 166 15.49 4.96 1.82
CA LEU A 166 15.52 5.73 3.07
C LEU A 166 16.42 6.97 2.97
N SER A 167 17.55 6.89 2.26
CA SER A 167 18.45 8.02 2.09
C SER A 167 17.81 9.15 1.29
N ARG A 168 17.07 8.83 0.23
CA ARG A 168 16.35 9.81 -0.60
C ARG A 168 15.30 10.59 0.16
N THR A 169 14.63 9.97 1.12
CA THR A 169 13.60 10.64 1.93
C THR A 169 14.17 11.55 3.01
N ARG A 170 15.52 11.54 3.21
CA ARG A 170 16.18 12.32 4.26
C ARG A 170 16.02 13.82 3.98
N GLY A 171 15.49 14.55 4.97
CA GLY A 171 15.24 15.99 4.84
C GLY A 171 13.93 16.37 4.14
N HIS A 172 13.21 15.44 3.50
CA HIS A 172 11.99 15.72 2.75
C HIS A 172 10.70 15.25 3.45
N PHE A 173 10.78 14.85 4.73
CA PHE A 173 9.65 14.28 5.47
C PHE A 173 8.40 15.17 5.46
N VAL A 174 8.54 16.46 5.79
CA VAL A 174 7.39 17.39 5.85
C VAL A 174 6.76 17.57 4.48
N GLY A 175 7.57 17.73 3.43
CA GLY A 175 7.07 17.83 2.06
C GLY A 175 6.32 16.56 1.63
N MET A 176 6.86 15.38 1.93
CA MET A 176 6.18 14.11 1.67
C MET A 176 4.89 13.98 2.48
N LEU A 177 4.90 14.30 3.77
CA LEU A 177 3.72 14.27 4.60
C LEU A 177 2.61 15.15 4.03
N LEU A 178 2.93 16.41 3.69
CA LEU A 178 1.98 17.34 3.09
C LEU A 178 1.47 16.90 1.71
N TYR A 179 2.24 16.08 1.01
CA TYR A 179 1.84 15.54 -0.29
C TYR A 179 0.96 14.30 -0.16
N PHE A 180 1.30 13.38 0.75
CA PHE A 180 0.56 12.13 0.93
C PHE A 180 -0.68 12.28 1.82
N ALA A 181 -0.61 13.08 2.89
CA ALA A 181 -1.69 13.16 3.86
C ALA A 181 -3.02 13.67 3.26
N PRO A 182 -3.07 14.75 2.44
CA PRO A 182 -4.32 15.18 1.82
C PRO A 182 -4.88 14.14 0.85
N ALA A 183 -4.02 13.48 0.07
CA ALA A 183 -4.44 12.46 -0.88
C ALA A 183 -5.03 11.23 -0.17
N LEU A 184 -4.38 10.77 0.91
CA LEU A 184 -4.87 9.67 1.72
C LEU A 184 -6.18 10.05 2.43
N THR A 185 -6.25 11.24 3.01
CA THR A 185 -7.47 11.73 3.68
C THR A 185 -8.63 11.80 2.69
N LEU A 186 -8.42 12.37 1.51
CA LEU A 186 -9.44 12.43 0.47
C LEU A 186 -9.92 11.02 0.07
N PHE A 187 -8.99 10.09 -0.12
CA PHE A 187 -9.34 8.71 -0.44
C PHE A 187 -10.16 8.05 0.67
N VAL A 188 -9.75 8.18 1.93
CA VAL A 188 -10.48 7.59 3.07
C VAL A 188 -11.88 8.18 3.20
N VAL A 189 -12.02 9.50 3.03
CA VAL A 189 -13.33 10.17 3.08
C VAL A 189 -14.23 9.69 1.94
N VAL A 190 -13.73 9.71 0.71
CA VAL A 190 -14.53 9.28 -0.46
C VAL A 190 -14.89 7.79 -0.34
N TYR A 191 -13.93 6.94 0.02
CA TYR A 191 -14.17 5.51 0.24
C TYR A 191 -15.25 5.29 1.31
N GLY A 192 -15.12 5.95 2.46
CA GLY A 192 -16.08 5.85 3.56
C GLY A 192 -17.48 6.29 3.15
N LEU A 193 -17.61 7.44 2.47
CA LEU A 193 -18.90 7.94 1.98
C LEU A 193 -19.56 6.97 0.98
N VAL A 194 -18.78 6.44 0.03
CA VAL A 194 -19.29 5.45 -0.93
C VAL A 194 -19.74 4.19 -0.22
N MET A 195 -18.94 3.66 0.71
CA MET A 195 -19.30 2.42 1.43
C MET A 195 -20.50 2.60 2.35
N ILE A 196 -20.66 3.76 3.00
CA ILE A 196 -21.87 4.09 3.77
C ILE A 196 -23.08 4.13 2.84
N PHE A 197 -22.98 4.85 1.72
CA PHE A 197 -24.09 4.94 0.75
C PHE A 197 -24.49 3.57 0.21
N VAL A 198 -23.50 2.77 -0.20
CA VAL A 198 -23.69 1.40 -0.67
C VAL A 198 -24.36 0.53 0.41
N GLY A 199 -23.89 0.63 1.65
CA GLY A 199 -24.48 -0.09 2.78
C GLY A 199 -25.95 0.26 2.99
N VAL A 200 -26.30 1.54 2.98
CA VAL A 200 -27.69 2.01 3.12
C VAL A 200 -28.57 1.51 1.97
N VAL A 201 -28.08 1.57 0.73
CA VAL A 201 -28.84 1.09 -0.43
C VAL A 201 -29.02 -0.43 -0.37
N LEU A 202 -27.95 -1.18 -0.11
CA LEU A 202 -27.99 -2.64 -0.13
C LEU A 202 -28.87 -3.23 0.97
N VAL A 203 -28.91 -2.62 2.16
CA VAL A 203 -29.82 -3.07 3.25
C VAL A 203 -31.28 -3.04 2.82
N ASN A 204 -31.66 -2.12 1.92
CA ASN A 204 -33.02 -1.98 1.44
C ASN A 204 -33.35 -2.83 0.19
N VAL A 205 -32.32 -3.28 -0.56
CA VAL A 205 -32.52 -3.92 -1.88
C VAL A 205 -32.15 -5.42 -1.84
N SER A 206 -31.19 -5.81 -1.01
CA SER A 206 -30.67 -7.18 -0.97
C SER A 206 -30.38 -7.62 0.46
N GLN A 207 -30.37 -8.94 0.68
CA GLN A 207 -30.05 -9.53 1.99
C GLN A 207 -29.08 -10.71 1.83
N GLY A 208 -28.39 -11.04 2.92
CA GLY A 208 -27.52 -12.20 3.00
C GLY A 208 -26.28 -12.15 2.11
N GLU A 209 -26.02 -13.24 1.41
CA GLU A 209 -24.79 -13.40 0.63
C GLU A 209 -24.69 -12.45 -0.57
N THR A 210 -25.80 -12.17 -1.23
CA THR A 210 -25.85 -11.22 -2.36
C THR A 210 -25.42 -9.82 -1.94
N GLN A 211 -25.91 -9.35 -0.80
CA GLN A 211 -25.52 -8.05 -0.24
C GLN A 211 -24.01 -8.01 0.02
N ARG A 212 -23.45 -9.08 0.63
CA ARG A 212 -22.03 -9.19 0.91
C ARG A 212 -21.20 -9.14 -0.37
N VAL A 213 -21.52 -9.97 -1.36
CA VAL A 213 -20.77 -10.04 -2.63
C VAL A 213 -20.77 -8.69 -3.37
N ILE A 214 -21.92 -8.00 -3.42
CA ILE A 214 -21.99 -6.69 -4.08
C ILE A 214 -21.15 -5.65 -3.30
N SER A 215 -21.24 -5.64 -1.97
CA SER A 215 -20.45 -4.75 -1.13
C SER A 215 -18.95 -4.97 -1.33
N GLU A 216 -18.50 -6.23 -1.32
CA GLU A 216 -17.11 -6.59 -1.55
C GLU A 216 -16.63 -6.23 -2.96
N ALA A 217 -17.47 -6.41 -3.98
CA ALA A 217 -17.14 -6.03 -5.35
C ALA A 217 -16.92 -4.52 -5.49
N ILE A 218 -17.80 -3.71 -4.87
CA ILE A 218 -17.67 -2.25 -4.87
C ILE A 218 -16.43 -1.83 -4.06
N GLY A 219 -16.22 -2.43 -2.89
CA GLY A 219 -15.04 -2.19 -2.06
C GLY A 219 -13.74 -2.51 -2.81
N ALA A 220 -13.67 -3.66 -3.48
CA ALA A 220 -12.53 -4.06 -4.29
C ALA A 220 -12.29 -3.11 -5.49
N ALA A 221 -13.35 -2.64 -6.15
CA ALA A 221 -13.23 -1.67 -7.23
C ALA A 221 -12.69 -0.31 -6.73
N MET A 222 -13.22 0.19 -5.61
CA MET A 222 -12.74 1.42 -4.98
C MET A 222 -11.29 1.28 -4.52
N PHE A 223 -10.93 0.14 -3.95
CA PHE A 223 -9.55 -0.16 -3.56
C PHE A 223 -8.60 -0.16 -4.77
N ALA A 224 -8.98 -0.83 -5.87
CA ALA A 224 -8.17 -0.89 -7.09
C ALA A 224 -7.92 0.51 -7.68
N VAL A 225 -8.96 1.35 -7.73
CA VAL A 225 -8.83 2.75 -8.15
C VAL A 225 -7.91 3.52 -7.21
N GLY A 226 -8.16 3.46 -5.90
CA GLY A 226 -7.36 4.15 -4.88
C GLY A 226 -5.90 3.74 -4.90
N TYR A 227 -5.62 2.44 -5.01
CA TYR A 227 -4.26 1.92 -5.06
C TYR A 227 -3.50 2.35 -6.33
N THR A 228 -4.20 2.42 -7.47
CA THR A 228 -3.64 2.93 -8.73
C THR A 228 -3.27 4.42 -8.60
N TYR A 229 -4.17 5.23 -8.04
CA TYR A 229 -3.89 6.65 -7.78
C TYR A 229 -2.76 6.83 -6.77
N PHE A 230 -2.75 6.06 -5.68
CA PHE A 230 -1.67 6.08 -4.71
C PHE A 230 -0.32 5.76 -5.36
N THR A 231 -0.25 4.74 -6.21
CA THR A 231 0.98 4.39 -6.95
C THR A 231 1.44 5.54 -7.86
N ALA A 232 0.50 6.23 -8.53
CA ALA A 232 0.82 7.40 -9.34
C ALA A 232 1.36 8.58 -8.50
N ILE A 233 0.79 8.80 -7.32
CA ILE A 233 1.24 9.80 -6.35
C ILE A 233 2.67 9.47 -5.87
N VAL A 234 2.93 8.21 -5.52
CA VAL A 234 4.26 7.73 -5.09
C VAL A 234 5.29 7.91 -6.21
N ALA A 235 4.95 7.56 -7.45
CA ALA A 235 5.83 7.77 -8.60
C ALA A 235 6.11 9.25 -8.86
N SER A 236 5.11 10.12 -8.68
CA SER A 236 5.26 11.58 -8.81
C SER A 236 6.16 12.15 -7.71
N ALA A 237 5.97 11.75 -6.46
CA ALA A 237 6.81 12.14 -5.34
C ALA A 237 8.28 11.72 -5.55
N TYR A 238 8.49 10.48 -6.01
CA TYR A 238 9.83 9.99 -6.33
C TYR A 238 10.53 10.84 -7.39
N ARG A 239 9.82 11.28 -8.44
CA ARG A 239 10.37 12.14 -9.49
C ARG A 239 10.75 13.53 -8.98
N GLN A 240 10.04 14.06 -8.00
CA GLN A 240 10.31 15.38 -7.42
C GLN A 240 11.50 15.35 -6.45
N ILE A 241 11.67 14.25 -5.72
CA ILE A 241 12.73 14.08 -4.72
C ILE A 241 13.99 13.44 -5.34
N GLY A 242 13.87 12.84 -6.51
CA GLY A 242 15.01 12.27 -7.24
C GLY A 242 16.11 13.32 -7.47
N PRO A 243 17.40 12.92 -7.61
CA PRO A 243 18.47 13.87 -7.82
C PRO A 243 18.08 14.80 -8.95
N ALA A 244 18.16 16.11 -8.68
CA ALA A 244 18.17 17.09 -9.74
C ALA A 244 19.23 16.59 -10.75
N ARG A 245 18.84 16.44 -12.02
CA ARG A 245 19.80 16.12 -13.06
C ARG A 245 21.00 17.02 -12.85
N ASP A 246 22.18 16.45 -12.79
CA ASP A 246 23.38 17.19 -13.08
C ASP A 246 23.19 17.83 -14.46
N THR A 247 22.74 19.08 -14.46
CA THR A 247 22.74 19.95 -15.65
C THR A 247 24.16 20.42 -15.93
N GLY A 248 25.16 19.71 -15.40
CA GLY A 248 26.58 20.05 -15.50
C GLY A 248 27.21 19.85 -16.87
N ASP A 249 26.56 19.17 -17.82
CA ASP A 249 27.17 18.90 -19.14
C ASP A 249 26.71 19.84 -20.27
N ALA A 250 26.10 20.98 -19.95
CA ALA A 250 25.63 21.91 -20.99
C ALA A 250 26.53 23.12 -21.24
N TYR A 251 27.68 23.27 -20.57
CA TYR A 251 28.59 24.37 -20.77
C TYR A 251 30.07 23.94 -20.85
N THR A 252 30.39 23.11 -21.81
CA THR A 252 31.77 23.02 -22.31
C THR A 252 31.71 22.98 -23.84
N VAL A 253 31.68 24.14 -24.43
CA VAL A 253 32.16 24.40 -25.78
C VAL A 253 33.32 25.37 -25.67
#